data_f82604266d4657a8bbea46f591939e35
#
_entry.id   f82604266d4657a8bbea46f591939e35
#
_cell.length_a   1.000
_cell.length_b   1.000
_cell.length_c   1.000
_cell.angle_alpha   90.00
_cell.angle_beta   90.00
_cell.angle_gamma   90.00
#
_symmetry.space_group_name_H-M   'P 1'
#
loop_
_entity.id
_entity.type
_entity.pdbx_description
1 polymer ?
#
loop_
_entity_poly.entity_id
_entity_poly.type
_entity_poly.pdbx_seq_one_letter_code
_entity_poly.pdbx_strand_id
1 'polypeptide(L)'
;HGLLNISADDFFDIDTTMPEDKVEQEKIGRLLKKLDTLITLHQRKYDKLVNIKKSMLDKMFPKNGASVPEIRFKGFTDLWEQRKLGEVFEEYSEKNHAELPPLTIIQGGGTIRRDESERALQYDKSSLSNYKMVNKDDFIVHLRSFEGGLEKASSQGIISPAYHTFHGEDADSRFYYAYFRSKKFINKDLKPHVYGIRDGRSIDIEGMKTIRIPWASYPEQKSIGDFLTHLDTLITLHQREHIKPILEVKRVK
;
A
#
# COMPACT_ATOMS: atom_id res chain seq x y z
N HIS A 1 -13.45 32.37 7.04
CA HIS A 1 -13.59 32.09 5.60
C HIS A 1 -14.94 32.64 5.18
N GLY A 2 -14.94 33.78 4.44
CA GLY A 2 -16.15 34.33 3.86
C GLY A 2 -16.67 33.39 2.78
N LEU A 3 -17.96 33.08 2.80
CA LEU A 3 -18.63 32.40 1.69
C LEU A 3 -18.53 33.33 0.48
N LEU A 4 -17.88 32.86 -0.57
CA LEU A 4 -17.88 33.50 -1.88
C LEU A 4 -19.29 33.27 -2.47
N ASN A 5 -20.18 34.21 -2.29
CA ASN A 5 -21.49 34.23 -2.94
C ASN A 5 -21.39 35.05 -4.23
N ILE A 6 -21.76 34.46 -5.34
CA ILE A 6 -21.99 35.20 -6.58
C ILE A 6 -23.40 35.82 -6.50
N SER A 7 -23.58 37.06 -6.91
CA SER A 7 -24.90 37.64 -7.03
C SER A 7 -25.68 37.07 -8.20
N ALA A 8 -27.00 37.14 -8.17
CA ALA A 8 -27.81 36.68 -9.30
C ALA A 8 -27.45 37.44 -10.57
N ASP A 9 -27.24 38.76 -10.47
CA ASP A 9 -26.90 39.63 -11.58
C ASP A 9 -25.53 39.24 -12.17
N ASP A 10 -24.49 39.07 -11.34
CA ASP A 10 -23.15 38.62 -11.78
C ASP A 10 -23.20 37.22 -12.44
N PHE A 11 -24.11 36.36 -11.97
CA PHE A 11 -24.27 35.02 -12.54
C PHE A 11 -24.89 35.08 -13.94
N PHE A 12 -25.89 35.95 -14.15
CA PHE A 12 -26.56 36.09 -15.46
C PHE A 12 -25.77 36.94 -16.45
N ASP A 13 -24.78 37.70 -15.99
CA ASP A 13 -23.88 38.48 -16.84
C ASP A 13 -22.67 37.64 -17.36
N ILE A 14 -22.60 36.34 -17.01
CA ILE A 14 -21.55 35.46 -17.52
C ILE A 14 -21.79 35.13 -19.02
N ASP A 15 -20.89 35.57 -19.87
CA ASP A 15 -20.88 35.21 -21.28
C ASP A 15 -20.56 33.70 -21.41
N THR A 16 -21.45 32.99 -22.10
CA THR A 16 -21.29 31.56 -22.39
C THR A 16 -21.21 31.31 -23.89
N THR A 17 -20.21 30.50 -24.29
CA THR A 17 -20.08 30.05 -25.68
C THR A 17 -20.71 28.67 -25.84
N MET A 18 -21.63 28.51 -26.77
CA MET A 18 -22.30 27.26 -27.05
C MET A 18 -22.37 27.02 -28.56
N PRO A 19 -22.36 25.73 -29.01
CA PRO A 19 -22.59 25.41 -30.43
C PRO A 19 -23.98 25.89 -30.87
N GLU A 20 -24.09 26.44 -32.07
CA GLU A 20 -25.38 26.86 -32.65
C GLU A 20 -26.23 25.67 -33.09
N ASP A 21 -25.58 24.58 -33.52
CA ASP A 21 -26.28 23.36 -33.96
C ASP A 21 -26.77 22.53 -32.77
N LYS A 22 -28.09 22.36 -32.69
CA LYS A 22 -28.74 21.53 -31.66
C LYS A 22 -28.27 20.07 -31.67
N VAL A 23 -27.94 19.52 -32.85
CA VAL A 23 -27.45 18.15 -33.00
C VAL A 23 -26.08 18.02 -32.35
N GLU A 24 -25.23 19.04 -32.48
CA GLU A 24 -23.92 19.09 -31.80
C GLU A 24 -24.09 19.21 -30.29
N GLN A 25 -24.96 20.09 -29.80
CA GLN A 25 -25.29 20.22 -28.37
C GLN A 25 -25.73 18.88 -27.78
N GLU A 26 -26.63 18.15 -28.47
CA GLU A 26 -27.10 16.84 -28.03
C GLU A 26 -25.99 15.78 -28.02
N LYS A 27 -25.10 15.79 -29.03
CA LYS A 27 -23.94 14.86 -29.05
C LYS A 27 -23.01 15.11 -27.89
N ILE A 28 -22.67 16.38 -27.60
CA ILE A 28 -21.84 16.77 -26.47
C ILE A 28 -22.51 16.36 -25.17
N GLY A 29 -23.79 16.69 -24.98
CA GLY A 29 -24.54 16.33 -23.77
C GLY A 29 -24.60 14.81 -23.53
N ARG A 30 -24.83 14.02 -24.59
CA ARG A 30 -24.82 12.55 -24.51
C ARG A 30 -23.44 12.00 -24.18
N LEU A 31 -22.38 12.58 -24.74
CA LEU A 31 -21.00 12.18 -24.42
C LEU A 31 -20.67 12.45 -22.95
N LEU A 32 -20.94 13.65 -22.46
CA LEU A 32 -20.70 14.02 -21.06
C LEU A 32 -21.49 13.12 -20.12
N LYS A 33 -22.79 12.88 -20.37
CA LYS A 33 -23.60 11.98 -19.55
C LYS A 33 -23.05 10.54 -19.54
N LYS A 34 -22.51 10.06 -20.68
CA LYS A 34 -21.86 8.73 -20.73
C LYS A 34 -20.59 8.70 -19.90
N LEU A 35 -19.78 9.76 -19.94
CA LEU A 35 -18.57 9.88 -19.11
C LEU A 35 -18.92 9.89 -17.61
N ASP A 36 -19.92 10.68 -17.19
CA ASP A 36 -20.37 10.69 -15.80
C ASP A 36 -20.85 9.33 -15.32
N THR A 37 -21.55 8.60 -16.18
CA THR A 37 -22.00 7.24 -15.89
C THR A 37 -20.82 6.30 -15.70
N LEU A 38 -19.82 6.33 -16.58
CA LEU A 38 -18.61 5.52 -16.49
C LEU A 38 -17.81 5.84 -15.23
N ILE A 39 -17.60 7.12 -14.94
CA ILE A 39 -16.91 7.59 -13.71
C ILE A 39 -17.63 7.02 -12.49
N THR A 40 -18.94 7.15 -12.41
CA THR A 40 -19.74 6.65 -11.29
C THR A 40 -19.62 5.12 -11.12
N LEU A 41 -19.68 4.37 -12.23
CA LEU A 41 -19.54 2.91 -12.19
C LEU A 41 -18.15 2.46 -11.73
N HIS A 42 -17.09 3.11 -12.24
CA HIS A 42 -15.71 2.80 -11.82
C HIS A 42 -15.49 3.13 -10.34
N GLN A 43 -15.99 4.28 -9.87
CA GLN A 43 -15.91 4.66 -8.46
C GLN A 43 -16.61 3.63 -7.56
N ARG A 44 -17.85 3.24 -7.89
CA ARG A 44 -18.59 2.23 -7.12
C ARG A 44 -17.87 0.88 -7.09
N LYS A 45 -17.26 0.48 -8.20
CA LYS A 45 -16.51 -0.78 -8.27
C LYS A 45 -15.23 -0.73 -7.45
N TYR A 46 -14.51 0.38 -7.52
CA TYR A 46 -13.36 0.65 -6.65
C TYR A 46 -13.71 0.56 -5.16
N ASP A 47 -14.73 1.30 -4.73
CA ASP A 47 -15.17 1.31 -3.33
C ASP A 47 -15.59 -0.09 -2.85
N LYS A 48 -16.29 -0.85 -3.70
CA LYS A 48 -16.66 -2.24 -3.42
C LYS A 48 -15.44 -3.14 -3.24
N LEU A 49 -14.43 -3.05 -4.11
CA LEU A 49 -13.20 -3.83 -4.00
C LEU A 49 -12.39 -3.49 -2.75
N VAL A 50 -12.28 -2.21 -2.40
CA VAL A 50 -11.63 -1.75 -1.17
C VAL A 50 -12.34 -2.33 0.06
N ASN A 51 -13.68 -2.30 0.09
CA ASN A 51 -14.46 -2.86 1.18
C ASN A 51 -14.33 -4.39 1.28
N ILE A 52 -14.30 -5.10 0.13
CA ILE A 52 -14.05 -6.55 0.09
C ILE A 52 -12.66 -6.83 0.66
N LYS A 53 -11.61 -6.16 0.20
CA LYS A 53 -10.24 -6.36 0.71
C LYS A 53 -10.18 -6.14 2.23
N LYS A 54 -10.78 -5.06 2.73
CA LYS A 54 -10.85 -4.77 4.17
C LYS A 54 -11.54 -5.88 4.95
N SER A 55 -12.68 -6.38 4.44
CA SER A 55 -13.42 -7.48 5.06
C SER A 55 -12.62 -8.79 5.04
N MET A 56 -11.92 -9.09 3.94
CA MET A 56 -11.09 -10.30 3.84
C MET A 56 -9.90 -10.23 4.78
N LEU A 57 -9.20 -9.09 4.86
CA LEU A 57 -8.13 -8.88 5.84
C LEU A 57 -8.58 -9.09 7.28
N ASP A 58 -9.82 -8.69 7.60
CA ASP A 58 -10.39 -8.87 8.92
C ASP A 58 -10.82 -10.32 9.21
N LYS A 59 -11.25 -11.08 8.20
CA LYS A 59 -11.85 -12.42 8.36
C LYS A 59 -10.93 -13.58 7.98
N MET A 60 -9.90 -13.34 7.17
CA MET A 60 -8.94 -14.37 6.76
C MET A 60 -7.74 -14.51 7.70
N PHE A 61 -7.71 -13.74 8.80
CA PHE A 61 -6.74 -13.89 9.88
C PHE A 61 -7.47 -14.21 11.20
N PRO A 62 -6.93 -15.13 12.03
CA PRO A 62 -7.54 -15.49 13.29
C PRO A 62 -7.66 -14.31 14.24
N LYS A 63 -8.78 -14.24 14.96
CA LYS A 63 -9.07 -13.20 15.94
C LYS A 63 -9.19 -13.78 17.35
N ASN A 64 -8.89 -12.95 18.35
CA ASN A 64 -9.21 -13.22 19.75
C ASN A 64 -8.73 -14.60 20.27
N GLY A 65 -7.54 -15.03 19.84
CA GLY A 65 -6.98 -16.32 20.25
C GLY A 65 -7.53 -17.53 19.50
N ALA A 66 -8.36 -17.34 18.48
CA ALA A 66 -8.79 -18.42 17.60
C ALA A 66 -7.60 -19.03 16.85
N SER A 67 -7.63 -20.34 16.63
CA SER A 67 -6.61 -21.08 15.89
C SER A 67 -6.94 -21.22 14.39
N VAL A 68 -8.07 -20.65 13.94
CA VAL A 68 -8.49 -20.64 12.53
C VAL A 68 -9.19 -19.33 12.18
N PRO A 69 -9.09 -18.84 10.94
CA PRO A 69 -9.83 -17.67 10.50
C PRO A 69 -11.33 -17.95 10.28
N GLU A 70 -12.14 -16.88 10.24
CA GLU A 70 -13.58 -16.98 9.94
C GLU A 70 -13.82 -17.39 8.48
N ILE A 71 -13.01 -16.88 7.56
CA ILE A 71 -13.05 -17.22 6.13
C ILE A 71 -11.74 -17.91 5.78
N ARG A 72 -11.85 -19.09 5.17
CA ARG A 72 -10.72 -19.94 4.82
C ARG A 72 -10.92 -20.57 3.43
N PHE A 73 -9.88 -20.78 2.68
CA PHE A 73 -9.96 -21.53 1.42
C PHE A 73 -10.29 -23.01 1.70
N LYS A 74 -11.07 -23.60 0.80
CA LYS A 74 -11.41 -25.03 0.89
C LYS A 74 -10.13 -25.87 0.74
N GLY A 75 -10.02 -26.89 1.59
CA GLY A 75 -8.92 -27.84 1.58
C GLY A 75 -7.88 -27.63 2.69
N PHE A 76 -7.90 -26.48 3.38
CA PHE A 76 -7.04 -26.25 4.53
C PHE A 76 -7.83 -26.53 5.82
N THR A 77 -7.32 -27.45 6.64
CA THR A 77 -7.98 -27.90 7.87
C THR A 77 -7.12 -27.73 9.12
N ASP A 78 -5.79 -27.64 8.97
CA ASP A 78 -4.87 -27.59 10.08
C ASP A 78 -5.03 -26.33 10.91
N LEU A 79 -4.83 -26.43 12.21
CA LEU A 79 -4.86 -25.28 13.11
C LEU A 79 -3.66 -24.38 12.83
N TRP A 80 -3.88 -23.07 12.87
CA TRP A 80 -2.80 -22.11 12.79
C TRP A 80 -2.10 -21.99 14.13
N GLU A 81 -0.77 -21.86 14.07
CA GLU A 81 0.06 -21.60 15.23
C GLU A 81 0.23 -20.10 15.48
N GLN A 82 0.77 -19.76 16.64
CA GLN A 82 1.24 -18.43 16.98
C GLN A 82 2.75 -18.51 17.25
N ARG A 83 3.55 -17.99 16.34
CA ARG A 83 5.02 -17.96 16.45
C ARG A 83 5.52 -16.56 16.74
N LYS A 84 6.64 -16.41 17.40
CA LYS A 84 7.25 -15.08 17.57
C LYS A 84 7.74 -14.56 16.21
N LEU A 85 7.64 -13.26 16.00
CA LEU A 85 8.09 -12.63 14.77
C LEU A 85 9.58 -12.95 14.51
N GLY A 86 10.44 -12.87 15.53
CA GLY A 86 11.85 -13.20 15.42
C GLY A 86 12.18 -14.70 15.24
N GLU A 87 11.20 -15.60 15.39
CA GLU A 87 11.33 -17.03 15.05
C GLU A 87 10.98 -17.30 13.57
N VAL A 88 10.22 -16.40 12.94
CA VAL A 88 9.76 -16.50 11.54
C VAL A 88 10.63 -15.66 10.61
N PHE A 89 11.09 -14.51 11.10
CA PHE A 89 11.86 -13.53 10.35
C PHE A 89 13.18 -13.24 11.03
N GLU A 90 14.27 -13.54 10.35
CA GLU A 90 15.62 -13.25 10.82
C GLU A 90 16.00 -11.82 10.45
N GLU A 91 16.48 -11.06 11.43
CA GLU A 91 17.08 -9.75 11.17
C GLU A 91 18.49 -9.91 10.63
N TYR A 92 18.80 -9.18 9.57
CA TYR A 92 20.15 -9.14 9.01
C TYR A 92 20.57 -7.72 8.66
N SER A 93 21.88 -7.52 8.53
CA SER A 93 22.45 -6.21 8.19
C SER A 93 23.70 -6.42 7.37
N GLU A 94 23.57 -6.45 6.06
CA GLU A 94 24.65 -6.60 5.10
C GLU A 94 24.96 -5.27 4.45
N LYS A 95 26.25 -4.91 4.35
CA LYS A 95 26.72 -3.62 3.83
C LYS A 95 27.77 -3.85 2.74
N ASN A 96 28.30 -2.75 2.21
CA ASN A 96 29.34 -2.74 1.16
C ASN A 96 28.86 -3.20 -0.22
N HIS A 97 27.60 -2.92 -0.54
CA HIS A 97 26.97 -3.20 -1.85
C HIS A 97 26.65 -1.89 -2.59
N ALA A 98 27.64 -0.98 -2.70
CA ALA A 98 27.46 0.32 -3.35
C ALA A 98 27.14 0.21 -4.87
N GLU A 99 27.33 -0.96 -5.46
CA GLU A 99 26.96 -1.30 -6.85
C GLU A 99 25.45 -1.48 -7.03
N LEU A 100 24.72 -1.78 -5.97
CA LEU A 100 23.27 -1.98 -6.02
C LEU A 100 22.52 -0.63 -6.03
N PRO A 101 21.33 -0.58 -6.65
CA PRO A 101 20.55 0.65 -6.73
C PRO A 101 20.05 1.09 -5.36
N PRO A 102 20.20 2.38 -5.00
CA PRO A 102 19.60 2.92 -3.78
C PRO A 102 18.08 2.93 -3.91
N LEU A 103 17.41 2.41 -2.90
CA LEU A 103 15.95 2.36 -2.81
C LEU A 103 15.41 3.41 -1.84
N THR A 104 14.18 3.84 -2.08
CA THR A 104 13.40 4.66 -1.16
C THR A 104 12.10 3.96 -0.82
N ILE A 105 11.61 4.18 0.40
CA ILE A 105 10.34 3.64 0.88
C ILE A 105 9.19 4.48 0.35
N ILE A 106 8.19 3.80 -0.20
CA ILE A 106 6.86 4.36 -0.45
C ILE A 106 5.91 3.72 0.54
N GLN A 107 5.35 4.53 1.42
CA GLN A 107 4.41 4.02 2.42
C GLN A 107 3.18 3.41 1.74
N GLY A 108 2.99 2.11 1.93
CA GLY A 108 1.94 1.35 1.27
C GLY A 108 2.25 0.87 -0.14
N GLY A 109 3.43 1.17 -0.66
CA GLY A 109 3.88 0.84 -2.00
C GLY A 109 5.20 0.05 -2.06
N GLY A 110 5.76 -0.31 -0.91
CA GLY A 110 7.05 -1.01 -0.85
C GLY A 110 8.23 -0.08 -1.11
N THR A 111 9.11 -0.48 -2.03
CA THR A 111 10.29 0.32 -2.40
C THR A 111 10.31 0.62 -3.89
N ILE A 112 10.89 1.77 -4.25
CA ILE A 112 11.23 2.13 -5.62
C ILE A 112 12.70 2.58 -5.67
N ARG A 113 13.31 2.57 -6.84
CA ARG A 113 14.61 3.16 -7.05
C ARG A 113 14.55 4.67 -6.79
N ARG A 114 15.59 5.23 -6.20
CA ARG A 114 15.65 6.68 -5.91
C ARG A 114 15.63 7.55 -7.15
N ASP A 115 16.24 7.07 -8.23
CA ASP A 115 16.25 7.76 -9.51
C ASP A 115 14.88 7.79 -10.22
N GLU A 116 13.97 6.90 -9.85
CA GLU A 116 12.57 6.85 -10.32
C GLU A 116 11.61 7.64 -9.44
N SER A 117 12.08 8.12 -8.27
CA SER A 117 11.26 8.89 -7.33
C SER A 117 11.05 10.32 -7.81
N GLU A 118 9.80 10.81 -7.77
CA GLU A 118 9.48 12.23 -8.05
C GLU A 118 10.22 13.22 -7.13
N ARG A 119 10.68 12.74 -5.96
CA ARG A 119 11.52 13.52 -5.05
C ARG A 119 12.98 13.26 -5.37
N ALA A 120 13.66 14.25 -5.91
CA ALA A 120 15.12 14.24 -6.06
C ALA A 120 15.80 14.20 -4.68
N LEU A 121 15.84 13.02 -4.07
CA LEU A 121 16.54 12.82 -2.80
C LEU A 121 18.04 12.80 -3.08
N GLN A 122 18.71 13.91 -2.81
CA GLN A 122 20.17 13.96 -2.85
C GLN A 122 20.75 13.02 -1.79
N TYR A 123 21.74 12.25 -2.17
CA TYR A 123 22.51 11.39 -1.27
C TYR A 123 23.98 11.48 -1.65
N ASP A 124 24.83 11.42 -0.65
CA ASP A 124 26.27 11.38 -0.87
C ASP A 124 26.67 9.98 -1.36
N LYS A 125 27.20 9.90 -2.58
CA LYS A 125 27.66 8.65 -3.19
C LYS A 125 28.74 7.96 -2.36
N SER A 126 29.55 8.72 -1.60
CA SER A 126 30.59 8.18 -0.72
C SER A 126 30.01 7.41 0.46
N SER A 127 28.75 7.65 0.85
CA SER A 127 28.08 7.00 1.98
C SER A 127 27.38 5.69 1.61
N LEU A 128 27.30 5.33 0.32
CA LEU A 128 26.54 4.15 -0.13
C LEU A 128 27.08 2.82 0.41
N SER A 129 28.37 2.72 0.68
CA SER A 129 28.98 1.54 1.32
C SER A 129 28.41 1.25 2.70
N ASN A 130 27.89 2.26 3.40
CA ASN A 130 27.27 2.10 4.71
C ASN A 130 25.79 1.68 4.64
N TYR A 131 25.16 1.76 3.46
CA TYR A 131 23.77 1.34 3.28
C TYR A 131 23.66 -0.16 3.44
N LYS A 132 22.48 -0.61 3.89
CA LYS A 132 22.18 -2.02 4.07
C LYS A 132 21.58 -2.60 2.79
N MET A 133 22.07 -3.74 2.38
CA MET A 133 21.43 -4.52 1.31
C MET A 133 20.06 -5.01 1.77
N VAL A 134 19.13 -5.08 0.85
CA VAL A 134 17.82 -5.70 1.00
C VAL A 134 17.51 -6.52 -0.24
N ASN A 135 17.04 -7.76 -0.06
CA ASN A 135 16.57 -8.58 -1.17
C ASN A 135 15.11 -8.31 -1.47
N LYS A 136 14.70 -8.65 -2.70
CA LYS A 136 13.29 -8.61 -3.06
C LYS A 136 12.49 -9.45 -2.07
N ASP A 137 11.33 -8.95 -1.67
CA ASP A 137 10.37 -9.57 -0.75
C ASP A 137 10.75 -9.56 0.73
N ASP A 138 11.93 -9.08 1.10
CA ASP A 138 12.29 -8.84 2.50
C ASP A 138 11.49 -7.69 3.12
N PHE A 139 11.28 -7.77 4.43
CA PHE A 139 10.59 -6.74 5.18
C PHE A 139 11.55 -5.69 5.71
N ILE A 140 11.07 -4.45 5.72
CA ILE A 140 11.81 -3.27 6.15
C ILE A 140 11.04 -2.58 7.26
N VAL A 141 11.69 -2.44 8.43
CA VAL A 141 11.25 -1.53 9.49
C VAL A 141 11.93 -0.20 9.28
N HIS A 142 11.15 0.82 8.97
CA HIS A 142 11.63 2.18 8.70
C HIS A 142 11.07 3.17 9.74
N LEU A 143 11.50 4.42 9.67
CA LEU A 143 11.17 5.45 10.67
C LEU A 143 9.67 5.69 10.92
N ARG A 144 8.80 5.33 9.97
CA ARG A 144 7.34 5.49 10.09
C ARG A 144 6.56 4.18 10.11
N SER A 145 7.23 3.05 10.31
CA SER A 145 6.56 1.74 10.38
C SER A 145 5.54 1.64 11.52
N PHE A 146 5.66 2.47 12.55
CA PHE A 146 4.65 2.57 13.62
C PHE A 146 3.31 3.17 13.17
N GLU A 147 3.25 3.83 12.02
CA GLU A 147 2.01 4.41 11.44
C GLU A 147 1.41 3.50 10.38
N GLY A 148 2.24 2.97 9.49
CA GLY A 148 1.83 2.27 8.29
C GLY A 148 2.10 0.77 8.27
N GLY A 149 2.76 0.23 9.29
CA GLY A 149 3.25 -1.14 9.30
C GLY A 149 4.61 -1.30 8.61
N LEU A 150 5.06 -2.55 8.47
CA LEU A 150 6.30 -2.86 7.80
C LEU A 150 6.13 -2.73 6.28
N GLU A 151 7.15 -2.22 5.61
CA GLU A 151 7.20 -2.21 4.15
C GLU A 151 7.97 -3.43 3.61
N LYS A 152 7.75 -3.75 2.36
CA LYS A 152 8.37 -4.86 1.67
C LYS A 152 9.22 -4.36 0.51
N ALA A 153 10.42 -4.91 0.34
CA ALA A 153 11.28 -4.57 -0.78
C ALA A 153 10.69 -5.10 -2.10
N SER A 154 10.51 -4.20 -3.07
CA SER A 154 9.98 -4.55 -4.40
C SER A 154 11.05 -5.13 -5.31
N SER A 155 12.33 -4.85 -5.05
CA SER A 155 13.50 -5.34 -5.76
C SER A 155 14.69 -5.41 -4.82
N GLN A 156 15.74 -6.09 -5.24
CA GLN A 156 17.04 -6.01 -4.56
C GLN A 156 17.63 -4.60 -4.72
N GLY A 157 18.27 -4.11 -3.66
CA GLY A 157 18.93 -2.83 -3.64
C GLY A 157 19.52 -2.49 -2.27
N ILE A 158 19.85 -1.23 -2.06
CA ILE A 158 20.37 -0.72 -0.80
C ILE A 158 19.45 0.34 -0.20
N ILE A 159 19.30 0.29 1.13
CA ILE A 159 18.43 1.18 1.90
C ILE A 159 19.23 1.89 3.00
N SER A 160 18.59 2.90 3.61
CA SER A 160 19.18 3.66 4.71
C SER A 160 19.74 2.75 5.83
N PRO A 161 20.91 3.05 6.37
CA PRO A 161 21.48 2.30 7.50
C PRO A 161 20.64 2.38 8.77
N ALA A 162 19.75 3.38 8.87
CA ALA A 162 18.81 3.54 9.99
C ALA A 162 17.63 2.56 9.97
N TYR A 163 17.46 1.80 8.90
CA TYR A 163 16.36 0.83 8.75
C TYR A 163 16.81 -0.58 9.18
N HIS A 164 15.84 -1.42 9.52
CA HIS A 164 16.08 -2.82 9.86
C HIS A 164 15.47 -3.72 8.79
N THR A 165 16.22 -4.75 8.40
CA THR A 165 15.85 -5.70 7.35
C THR A 165 15.60 -7.07 7.96
N PHE A 166 14.52 -7.70 7.51
CA PHE A 166 14.05 -8.99 8.00
C PHE A 166 13.77 -9.92 6.83
N HIS A 167 14.35 -11.12 6.86
CA HIS A 167 14.13 -12.18 5.89
C HIS A 167 13.36 -13.34 6.53
N GLY A 168 12.44 -13.96 5.77
CA GLY A 168 11.71 -15.15 6.21
C GLY A 168 11.77 -16.24 5.15
N GLU A 169 12.42 -17.36 5.44
CA GLU A 169 12.66 -18.43 4.48
C GLU A 169 11.36 -19.17 4.12
N ASP A 170 10.56 -19.57 5.12
CA ASP A 170 9.29 -20.30 4.93
C ASP A 170 8.05 -19.41 5.09
N ALA A 171 8.19 -18.12 4.82
CA ALA A 171 7.15 -17.14 5.01
C ALA A 171 6.76 -16.47 3.68
N ASP A 172 5.49 -16.62 3.24
CA ASP A 172 5.01 -15.90 2.06
C ASP A 172 4.95 -14.40 2.34
N SER A 173 5.81 -13.64 1.68
CA SER A 173 5.95 -12.20 1.90
C SER A 173 4.66 -11.41 1.65
N ARG A 174 3.78 -11.88 0.73
CA ARG A 174 2.51 -11.21 0.39
C ARG A 174 1.46 -11.42 1.48
N PHE A 175 1.44 -12.64 2.07
CA PHE A 175 0.61 -12.95 3.24
C PHE A 175 0.97 -12.04 4.43
N TYR A 176 2.27 -12.00 4.78
CA TYR A 176 2.72 -11.19 5.90
C TYR A 176 2.69 -9.69 5.64
N TYR A 177 2.89 -9.25 4.39
CA TYR A 177 2.74 -7.84 4.04
C TYR A 177 1.34 -7.32 4.34
N ALA A 178 0.32 -8.12 3.99
CA ALA A 178 -1.06 -7.80 4.31
C ALA A 178 -1.31 -7.78 5.84
N TYR A 179 -0.76 -8.74 6.58
CA TYR A 179 -0.89 -8.81 8.02
C TYR A 179 -0.18 -7.65 8.74
N PHE A 180 1.07 -7.36 8.41
CA PHE A 180 1.87 -6.31 9.04
C PHE A 180 1.33 -4.89 8.79
N ARG A 181 0.50 -4.72 7.80
CA ARG A 181 -0.21 -3.47 7.50
C ARG A 181 -1.65 -3.44 8.04
N SER A 182 -2.09 -4.49 8.68
CA SER A 182 -3.41 -4.54 9.29
C SER A 182 -3.52 -3.61 10.52
N LYS A 183 -4.72 -3.06 10.72
CA LYS A 183 -5.01 -2.25 11.92
C LYS A 183 -4.77 -3.03 13.22
N LYS A 184 -4.97 -4.35 13.21
CA LYS A 184 -4.69 -5.22 14.35
C LYS A 184 -3.20 -5.17 14.67
N PHE A 185 -2.35 -5.49 13.70
CA PHE A 185 -0.91 -5.50 13.92
C PHE A 185 -0.39 -4.13 14.38
N ILE A 186 -0.72 -3.05 13.65
CA ILE A 186 -0.20 -1.71 13.94
C ILE A 186 -0.68 -1.21 15.32
N ASN A 187 -1.99 -1.31 15.60
CA ASN A 187 -2.58 -0.64 16.77
C ASN A 187 -2.62 -1.49 18.03
N LYS A 188 -2.46 -2.81 17.93
CA LYS A 188 -2.48 -3.72 19.08
C LYS A 188 -1.13 -4.39 19.29
N ASP A 189 -0.59 -5.01 18.24
CA ASP A 189 0.56 -5.89 18.39
C ASP A 189 1.88 -5.09 18.39
N LEU A 190 2.03 -4.12 17.48
CA LEU A 190 3.23 -3.29 17.34
C LEU A 190 3.25 -2.10 18.32
N LYS A 191 2.10 -1.48 18.59
CA LYS A 191 2.00 -0.26 19.40
C LYS A 191 2.70 -0.34 20.78
N PRO A 192 2.65 -1.45 21.54
CA PRO A 192 3.37 -1.56 22.82
C PRO A 192 4.90 -1.44 22.69
N HIS A 193 5.45 -1.70 21.51
CA HIS A 193 6.88 -1.64 21.21
C HIS A 193 7.30 -0.31 20.55
N VAL A 194 6.40 0.68 20.51
CA VAL A 194 6.70 2.03 20.02
C VAL A 194 6.96 2.95 21.20
N TYR A 195 8.14 3.57 21.24
CA TYR A 195 8.53 4.52 22.28
C TYR A 195 8.85 5.89 21.68
N GLY A 196 9.01 6.88 22.55
CA GLY A 196 9.24 8.26 22.14
C GLY A 196 7.94 9.05 21.88
N ILE A 197 8.09 10.34 21.62
CA ILE A 197 6.98 11.28 21.42
C ILE A 197 7.16 12.04 20.10
N ARG A 198 6.06 12.40 19.45
CA ARG A 198 6.02 13.17 18.20
C ARG A 198 6.95 12.56 17.13
N ASP A 199 7.83 13.37 16.54
CA ASP A 199 8.73 12.96 15.46
C ASP A 199 9.92 12.12 15.93
N GLY A 200 10.13 12.00 17.26
CA GLY A 200 11.14 11.14 17.87
C GLY A 200 10.66 9.71 18.21
N ARG A 201 9.51 9.28 17.66
CA ARG A 201 9.04 7.90 17.87
C ARG A 201 9.92 6.89 17.13
N SER A 202 10.20 5.78 17.80
CA SER A 202 10.97 4.66 17.26
C SER A 202 10.35 3.33 17.70
N ILE A 203 10.75 2.26 17.05
CA ILE A 203 10.32 0.89 17.38
C ILE A 203 11.42 0.20 18.16
N ASP A 204 11.07 -0.40 19.29
CA ASP A 204 11.90 -1.38 19.99
C ASP A 204 11.93 -2.67 19.17
N ILE A 205 13.04 -2.89 18.47
CA ILE A 205 13.22 -4.02 17.57
C ILE A 205 13.22 -5.34 18.32
N GLU A 206 13.88 -5.41 19.47
CA GLU A 206 13.93 -6.65 20.27
C GLU A 206 12.55 -6.97 20.85
N GLY A 207 11.82 -5.96 21.33
CA GLY A 207 10.44 -6.12 21.75
C GLY A 207 9.53 -6.54 20.57
N MET A 208 9.69 -5.94 19.39
CA MET A 208 8.93 -6.31 18.19
C MET A 208 9.15 -7.79 17.81
N LYS A 209 10.36 -8.31 17.92
CA LYS A 209 10.66 -9.74 17.65
C LYS A 209 9.88 -10.70 18.56
N THR A 210 9.41 -10.24 19.72
CA THR A 210 8.61 -11.06 20.65
C THR A 210 7.12 -11.14 20.29
N ILE A 211 6.65 -10.30 19.37
CA ILE A 211 5.25 -10.27 18.92
C ILE A 211 4.87 -11.63 18.36
N ARG A 212 3.75 -12.18 18.83
CA ARG A 212 3.19 -13.42 18.28
C ARG A 212 2.40 -13.11 17.01
N ILE A 213 2.81 -13.73 15.92
CA ILE A 213 2.18 -13.59 14.59
C ILE A 213 1.55 -14.90 14.18
N PRO A 214 0.47 -14.88 13.37
CA PRO A 214 -0.19 -16.09 12.89
C PRO A 214 0.72 -16.86 11.92
N TRP A 215 0.79 -18.17 12.10
CA TRP A 215 1.53 -19.09 11.26
C TRP A 215 0.61 -20.15 10.70
N ALA A 216 0.37 -20.11 9.40
CA ALA A 216 -0.34 -21.12 8.63
C ALA A 216 0.67 -21.99 7.83
N SER A 217 0.22 -23.10 7.25
CA SER A 217 1.04 -23.84 6.29
C SER A 217 1.43 -22.95 5.10
N TYR A 218 2.64 -23.14 4.56
CA TYR A 218 3.11 -22.31 3.44
C TYR A 218 2.17 -22.30 2.22
N PRO A 219 1.54 -23.43 1.79
CA PRO A 219 0.54 -23.41 0.72
C PRO A 219 -0.69 -22.55 1.02
N GLU A 220 -1.10 -22.47 2.29
CA GLU A 220 -2.21 -21.62 2.71
C GLU A 220 -1.82 -20.16 2.74
N GLN A 221 -0.63 -19.83 3.29
CA GLN A 221 -0.07 -18.48 3.23
C GLN A 221 -0.03 -17.97 1.79
N LYS A 222 0.50 -18.80 0.87
CA LYS A 222 0.58 -18.51 -0.55
C LYS A 222 -0.79 -18.22 -1.17
N SER A 223 -1.79 -19.07 -0.89
CA SER A 223 -3.15 -18.90 -1.42
C SER A 223 -3.79 -17.59 -0.95
N ILE A 224 -3.60 -17.24 0.32
CA ILE A 224 -4.09 -15.97 0.89
C ILE A 224 -3.32 -14.78 0.30
N GLY A 225 -2.00 -14.88 0.20
CA GLY A 225 -1.14 -13.86 -0.39
C GLY A 225 -1.47 -13.58 -1.85
N ASP A 226 -1.67 -14.62 -2.66
CA ASP A 226 -2.11 -14.51 -4.06
C ASP A 226 -3.45 -13.80 -4.18
N PHE A 227 -4.43 -14.20 -3.37
CA PHE A 227 -5.76 -13.59 -3.38
C PHE A 227 -5.74 -12.10 -3.01
N LEU A 228 -5.03 -11.73 -1.94
CA LEU A 228 -4.95 -10.34 -1.49
C LEU A 228 -4.19 -9.48 -2.51
N THR A 229 -3.11 -10.01 -3.12
CA THR A 229 -2.37 -9.34 -4.20
C THR A 229 -3.25 -9.14 -5.44
N HIS A 230 -4.07 -10.14 -5.79
CA HIS A 230 -5.01 -10.01 -6.90
C HIS A 230 -6.05 -8.89 -6.64
N LEU A 231 -6.57 -8.79 -5.43
CA LEU A 231 -7.46 -7.67 -5.05
C LEU A 231 -6.75 -6.32 -5.18
N ASP A 232 -5.48 -6.21 -4.78
CA ASP A 232 -4.69 -4.97 -4.94
C ASP A 232 -4.50 -4.59 -6.40
N THR A 233 -4.25 -5.57 -7.25
CA THR A 233 -4.14 -5.36 -8.70
C THR A 233 -5.46 -4.83 -9.27
N LEU A 234 -6.59 -5.43 -8.91
CA LEU A 234 -7.90 -4.97 -9.36
C LEU A 234 -8.23 -3.55 -8.87
N ILE A 235 -7.93 -3.24 -7.61
CA ILE A 235 -8.11 -1.90 -7.03
C ILE A 235 -7.29 -0.88 -7.82
N THR A 236 -6.01 -1.17 -8.07
CA THR A 236 -5.11 -0.28 -8.81
C THR A 236 -5.56 -0.07 -10.24
N LEU A 237 -6.02 -1.12 -10.93
CA LEU A 237 -6.56 -1.01 -12.29
C LEU A 237 -7.77 -0.08 -12.33
N HIS A 238 -8.72 -0.24 -11.41
CA HIS A 238 -9.90 0.63 -11.37
C HIS A 238 -9.58 2.08 -10.99
N GLN A 239 -8.54 2.31 -10.18
CA GLN A 239 -8.04 3.67 -9.94
C GLN A 239 -7.48 4.31 -11.22
N ARG A 240 -6.69 3.58 -12.00
CA ARG A 240 -6.07 4.09 -13.24
C ARG A 240 -7.10 4.30 -14.34
N GLU A 241 -8.09 3.43 -14.49
CA GLU A 241 -9.16 3.57 -15.46
C GLU A 241 -10.05 4.79 -15.18
N HIS A 242 -10.15 5.21 -13.93
CA HIS A 242 -10.84 6.43 -13.54
C HIS A 242 -10.14 7.70 -14.07
N ILE A 243 -8.83 7.68 -14.27
CA ILE A 243 -8.01 8.83 -14.65
C ILE A 243 -7.81 8.88 -16.18
N LYS A 244 -7.73 7.74 -16.86
CA LYS A 244 -7.46 7.66 -18.31
C LYS A 244 -8.41 8.49 -19.20
N PRO A 245 -9.74 8.46 -19.03
CA PRO A 245 -10.64 9.24 -19.89
C PRO A 245 -10.43 10.74 -19.81
N ILE A 246 -9.89 11.24 -18.68
CA ILE A 246 -9.65 12.67 -18.46
C ILE A 246 -8.38 13.13 -19.19
N LEU A 247 -7.40 12.23 -19.37
CA LEU A 247 -6.12 12.53 -20.00
C LEU A 247 -6.12 12.33 -21.53
N GLU A 248 -7.07 11.55 -22.07
CA GLU A 248 -7.17 11.24 -23.50
C GLU A 248 -7.98 12.27 -24.30
N VAL A 249 -8.54 13.29 -23.69
CA VAL A 249 -9.10 14.44 -24.42
C VAL A 249 -7.93 15.19 -25.06
N LYS A 250 -7.54 14.80 -26.27
CA LYS A 250 -6.55 15.50 -27.08
C LYS A 250 -7.04 16.94 -27.25
N ARG A 251 -6.19 17.89 -26.89
CA ARG A 251 -6.37 19.29 -27.30
C ARG A 251 -6.50 19.32 -28.82
N VAL A 252 -7.69 19.61 -29.29
CA VAL A 252 -7.90 19.98 -30.68
C VAL A 252 -7.17 21.31 -30.86
N LYS A 253 -6.16 21.32 -31.75
CA LYS A 253 -5.44 22.53 -32.11
C LYS A 253 -6.33 23.40 -33.02
#